data_a0d198d3621d6b2b2132804d5ec28a74
#
_entry.id   a0d198d3621d6b2b2132804d5ec28a74
#
_cell.length_a   1.000
_cell.length_b   1.000
_cell.length_c   1.000
_cell.angle_alpha   90.00
_cell.angle_beta   90.00
_cell.angle_gamma   90.00
#
_symmetry.space_group_name_H-M   'P 1'
#
loop_
_entity.id
_entity.type
_entity.pdbx_description
1 polymer ?
#
loop_
_entity_poly.entity_id
_entity_poly.type
_entity_poly.pdbx_seq_one_letter_code
_entity_poly.pdbx_strand_id
1 'polypeptide(L)'
;MRLIDQRYTDCPFYGSRKMTIWLTEQGHTVNRKRVQRLMRLMGLEAVYPKPKLSAPGQGHKVFPYLLRGVTIGRVGQVWSTDITYVPLVSGFMYLAAVIDWFSRYVIAWRLSNTLDGSFCLELLDEALAQGRPEVFNTDQGVQFTAAAFTGRLEAAGVAVSMDGKGRCLDNVFVERLWRTVKYEDIYLRGYETVPELTRGLGRYFPFYNEERPHQALDYRTPGAIYRGGLAQAH
;
A
#
# COMPACT_ATOMS: atom_id res chain seq x y z
N MET A 1 -13.11 -17.05 35.96
CA MET A 1 -12.65 -17.55 34.68
C MET A 1 -13.80 -17.76 33.70
N ARG A 2 -14.80 -18.62 34.05
CA ARG A 2 -15.93 -18.88 33.13
C ARG A 2 -16.65 -17.64 32.62
N LEU A 3 -16.94 -16.64 33.45
CA LEU A 3 -17.55 -15.36 33.03
C LEU A 3 -16.64 -14.53 32.12
N ILE A 4 -15.32 -14.55 32.38
CA ILE A 4 -14.33 -13.85 31.52
C ILE A 4 -14.30 -14.52 30.16
N ASP A 5 -14.32 -15.84 30.10
CA ASP A 5 -14.33 -16.60 28.85
C ASP A 5 -15.60 -16.33 28.03
N GLN A 6 -16.75 -16.43 28.66
CA GLN A 6 -18.02 -16.13 28.02
C GLN A 6 -18.07 -14.71 27.46
N ARG A 7 -17.63 -13.70 28.24
CA ARG A 7 -17.64 -12.32 27.78
C ARG A 7 -16.60 -12.07 26.69
N TYR A 8 -15.47 -12.75 26.75
CA TYR A 8 -14.45 -12.64 25.71
C TYR A 8 -14.91 -13.26 24.38
N THR A 9 -15.68 -14.33 24.42
CA THR A 9 -16.27 -14.94 23.21
C THR A 9 -17.20 -13.94 22.50
N ASP A 10 -18.04 -13.21 23.28
CA ASP A 10 -18.95 -12.21 22.71
C ASP A 10 -18.22 -10.90 22.29
N CYS A 11 -17.19 -10.53 23.05
CA CYS A 11 -16.49 -9.25 22.90
C CYS A 11 -14.96 -9.44 22.96
N PRO A 12 -14.32 -10.06 21.94
CA PRO A 12 -12.89 -10.39 21.98
C PRO A 12 -11.98 -9.15 22.04
N PHE A 13 -12.51 -7.96 21.76
CA PHE A 13 -11.82 -6.68 21.90
C PHE A 13 -11.83 -6.10 23.32
N TYR A 14 -12.41 -6.81 24.33
CA TYR A 14 -12.37 -6.37 25.73
C TYR A 14 -11.02 -6.68 26.36
N GLY A 15 -10.22 -5.64 26.60
CA GLY A 15 -9.02 -5.73 27.45
C GLY A 15 -9.38 -5.76 28.93
N SER A 16 -8.38 -5.97 29.80
CA SER A 16 -8.57 -6.11 31.24
C SER A 16 -9.34 -4.95 31.90
N ARG A 17 -9.28 -3.72 31.37
CA ARG A 17 -10.04 -2.56 31.89
C ARG A 17 -11.54 -2.72 31.66
N LYS A 18 -11.97 -2.95 30.42
CA LYS A 18 -13.37 -3.14 30.07
C LYS A 18 -13.95 -4.39 30.71
N MET A 19 -13.16 -5.48 30.74
CA MET A 19 -13.54 -6.71 31.40
C MET A 19 -13.76 -6.53 32.90
N THR A 20 -12.96 -5.70 33.59
CA THR A 20 -13.15 -5.37 35.02
C THR A 20 -14.45 -4.62 35.24
N ILE A 21 -14.75 -3.61 34.44
CA ILE A 21 -15.98 -2.83 34.53
C ILE A 21 -17.19 -3.74 34.35
N TRP A 22 -17.20 -4.55 33.31
CA TRP A 22 -18.29 -5.48 33.04
C TRP A 22 -18.49 -6.47 34.17
N LEU A 23 -17.43 -7.05 34.76
CA LEU A 23 -17.54 -7.94 35.92
C LEU A 23 -18.12 -7.23 37.15
N THR A 24 -17.80 -5.97 37.36
CA THR A 24 -18.35 -5.14 38.43
C THR A 24 -19.86 -4.91 38.22
N GLU A 25 -20.30 -4.64 37.01
CA GLU A 25 -21.71 -4.53 36.63
C GLU A 25 -22.48 -5.84 36.85
N GLN A 26 -21.82 -7.00 36.74
CA GLN A 26 -22.36 -8.31 37.05
C GLN A 26 -22.30 -8.64 38.56
N GLY A 27 -22.01 -7.65 39.42
CA GLY A 27 -21.98 -7.83 40.88
C GLY A 27 -20.69 -8.44 41.44
N HIS A 28 -19.62 -8.56 40.64
CA HIS A 28 -18.34 -9.10 41.07
C HIS A 28 -17.33 -7.99 41.39
N THR A 29 -17.03 -7.83 42.68
CA THR A 29 -15.96 -6.89 43.11
C THR A 29 -14.59 -7.51 42.81
N VAL A 30 -13.96 -7.09 41.71
CA VAL A 30 -12.64 -7.59 41.30
C VAL A 30 -11.69 -6.44 40.94
N ASN A 31 -10.43 -6.63 41.32
CA ASN A 31 -9.37 -5.69 40.96
C ASN A 31 -8.87 -6.00 39.54
N ARG A 32 -8.58 -4.98 38.74
CA ARG A 32 -8.03 -5.08 37.40
C ARG A 32 -6.78 -5.98 37.33
N LYS A 33 -5.87 -5.92 38.30
CA LYS A 33 -4.67 -6.78 38.35
C LYS A 33 -5.04 -8.27 38.40
N ARG A 34 -6.11 -8.63 39.14
CA ARG A 34 -6.63 -10.01 39.22
C ARG A 34 -7.22 -10.43 37.87
N VAL A 35 -8.02 -9.57 37.23
CA VAL A 35 -8.59 -9.82 35.89
C VAL A 35 -7.48 -10.02 34.86
N GLN A 36 -6.49 -9.15 34.84
CA GLN A 36 -5.34 -9.25 33.93
C GLN A 36 -4.57 -10.57 34.11
N ARG A 37 -4.34 -10.99 35.37
CA ARG A 37 -3.71 -12.29 35.66
C ARG A 37 -4.55 -13.46 35.16
N LEU A 38 -5.87 -13.42 35.37
CA LEU A 38 -6.77 -14.48 34.94
C LEU A 38 -6.83 -14.57 33.41
N MET A 39 -6.94 -13.44 32.70
CA MET A 39 -6.90 -13.41 31.24
C MET A 39 -5.59 -14.01 30.71
N ARG A 40 -4.44 -13.66 31.32
CA ARG A 40 -3.14 -14.23 30.95
C ARG A 40 -3.09 -15.75 31.15
N LEU A 41 -3.60 -16.25 32.27
CA LEU A 41 -3.67 -17.70 32.56
C LEU A 41 -4.57 -18.48 31.58
N MET A 42 -5.57 -17.78 31.02
CA MET A 42 -6.47 -18.32 30.01
C MET A 42 -5.95 -18.15 28.58
N GLY A 43 -4.81 -17.51 28.39
CA GLY A 43 -4.28 -17.18 27.05
C GLY A 43 -5.11 -16.13 26.29
N LEU A 44 -5.95 -15.35 27.00
CA LEU A 44 -6.84 -14.36 26.41
C LEU A 44 -6.14 -13.01 26.27
N GLU A 45 -6.05 -12.53 25.05
CA GLU A 45 -5.51 -11.21 24.71
C GLU A 45 -6.55 -10.42 23.89
N ALA A 46 -6.79 -9.15 24.24
CA ALA A 46 -7.79 -8.36 23.51
C ALA A 46 -7.39 -8.22 22.03
N VAL A 47 -8.35 -8.47 21.16
CA VAL A 47 -8.18 -8.26 19.70
C VAL A 47 -8.26 -6.78 19.42
N TYR A 48 -7.15 -6.19 19.01
CA TYR A 48 -7.05 -4.79 18.55
C TYR A 48 -5.94 -4.68 17.51
N PRO A 49 -5.97 -3.65 16.64
CA PRO A 49 -4.85 -3.39 15.74
C PRO A 49 -3.58 -3.12 16.58
N LYS A 50 -2.62 -4.07 16.54
CA LYS A 50 -1.35 -3.87 17.23
C LYS A 50 -0.57 -2.74 16.56
N PRO A 51 0.16 -1.89 17.33
CA PRO A 51 1.06 -0.91 16.72
C PRO A 51 2.04 -1.65 15.79
N LYS A 52 2.34 -1.05 14.64
CA LYS A 52 3.36 -1.59 13.73
C LYS A 52 4.69 -1.65 14.46
N LEU A 53 5.14 -2.84 14.81
CA LEU A 53 6.41 -3.09 15.50
C LEU A 53 7.58 -3.24 14.50
N SER A 54 7.39 -2.93 13.23
CA SER A 54 8.48 -2.90 12.26
C SER A 54 9.42 -1.75 12.63
N ALA A 55 10.44 -2.04 13.40
CA ALA A 55 11.58 -1.14 13.56
C ALA A 55 12.38 -1.18 12.24
N PRO A 56 12.84 -0.03 11.70
CA PRO A 56 13.82 -0.03 10.62
C PRO A 56 15.04 -0.85 11.05
N GLY A 57 15.51 -1.77 10.21
CA GLY A 57 16.76 -2.48 10.48
C GLY A 57 17.91 -1.48 10.68
N GLN A 58 18.81 -1.76 11.60
CA GLN A 58 20.00 -0.93 11.80
C GLN A 58 20.83 -0.94 10.52
N GLY A 59 21.12 0.24 9.94
CA GLY A 59 21.98 0.40 8.76
C GLY A 59 21.29 0.69 7.44
N HIS A 60 19.97 0.93 7.38
CA HIS A 60 19.33 1.35 6.15
C HIS A 60 19.74 2.78 5.75
N LYS A 61 20.19 2.92 4.50
CA LYS A 61 20.41 4.24 3.88
C LYS A 61 19.08 5.00 3.87
N VAL A 62 19.03 6.16 4.53
CA VAL A 62 17.85 7.02 4.51
C VAL A 62 17.95 7.90 3.27
N PHE A 63 17.00 7.77 2.35
CA PHE A 63 16.91 8.61 1.17
C PHE A 63 16.08 9.86 1.50
N PRO A 64 16.52 11.06 1.03
CA PRO A 64 15.79 12.29 1.24
C PRO A 64 14.54 12.35 0.37
N TYR A 65 13.55 13.14 0.79
CA TYR A 65 12.42 13.51 -0.06
C TYR A 65 12.83 14.64 -0.99
N LEU A 66 12.95 14.36 -2.29
CA LEU A 66 13.46 15.28 -3.30
C LEU A 66 12.38 16.17 -3.94
N LEU A 67 11.10 15.90 -3.69
CA LEU A 67 9.98 16.46 -4.46
C LEU A 67 9.30 17.66 -3.78
N ARG A 68 9.85 18.18 -2.69
CA ARG A 68 9.29 19.34 -2.00
C ARG A 68 9.39 20.59 -2.89
N GLY A 69 8.23 21.17 -3.24
CA GLY A 69 8.16 22.38 -4.07
C GLY A 69 8.51 22.16 -5.55
N VAL A 70 8.68 20.92 -5.98
CA VAL A 70 8.93 20.58 -7.38
C VAL A 70 7.61 20.63 -8.16
N THR A 71 7.61 21.44 -9.24
CA THR A 71 6.51 21.43 -10.20
C THR A 71 6.67 20.28 -11.17
N ILE A 72 5.65 19.44 -11.28
CA ILE A 72 5.63 18.32 -12.23
C ILE A 72 5.11 18.83 -13.57
N GLY A 73 6.01 18.99 -14.52
CA GLY A 73 5.74 19.64 -15.80
C GLY A 73 5.82 18.74 -17.04
N ARG A 74 6.33 17.51 -16.92
CA ARG A 74 6.51 16.61 -18.08
C ARG A 74 6.43 15.13 -17.70
N VAL A 75 6.15 14.31 -18.70
CA VAL A 75 6.22 12.84 -18.63
C VAL A 75 7.64 12.39 -18.29
N GLY A 76 7.76 11.34 -17.47
CA GLY A 76 9.04 10.79 -17.06
C GLY A 76 9.82 11.62 -16.04
N GLN A 77 9.27 12.74 -15.56
CA GLN A 77 9.92 13.53 -14.52
C GLN A 77 9.91 12.80 -13.18
N VAL A 78 8.75 12.28 -12.77
CA VAL A 78 8.62 11.54 -11.51
C VAL A 78 7.73 10.32 -11.73
N TRP A 79 8.24 9.15 -11.35
CA TRP A 79 7.44 7.96 -11.16
C TRP A 79 7.33 7.64 -9.68
N SER A 80 6.26 6.99 -9.28
CA SER A 80 6.15 6.43 -7.94
C SER A 80 5.55 5.05 -7.93
N THR A 81 5.83 4.32 -6.85
CA THR A 81 5.25 3.02 -6.57
C THR A 81 4.75 2.93 -5.13
N ASP A 82 3.80 2.06 -4.92
CA ASP A 82 3.27 1.68 -3.61
C ASP A 82 2.62 0.30 -3.72
N ILE A 83 2.33 -0.30 -2.57
CA ILE A 83 1.68 -1.61 -2.46
C ILE A 83 0.35 -1.47 -1.74
N THR A 84 -0.69 -2.04 -2.30
CA THR A 84 -1.99 -2.12 -1.65
C THR A 84 -2.49 -3.56 -1.50
N TYR A 85 -3.40 -3.78 -0.54
CA TYR A 85 -4.08 -5.05 -0.33
C TYR A 85 -5.34 -5.13 -1.18
N VAL A 86 -5.54 -6.27 -1.82
CA VAL A 86 -6.77 -6.63 -2.53
C VAL A 86 -7.40 -7.83 -1.82
N PRO A 87 -8.54 -7.66 -1.14
CA PRO A 87 -9.21 -8.76 -0.47
C PRO A 87 -9.81 -9.73 -1.49
N LEU A 88 -9.75 -11.02 -1.16
CA LEU A 88 -10.43 -12.13 -1.85
C LEU A 88 -11.23 -12.92 -0.82
N VAL A 89 -12.09 -13.82 -1.28
CA VAL A 89 -12.89 -14.70 -0.39
C VAL A 89 -11.98 -15.51 0.54
N SER A 90 -10.86 -16.00 0.04
CA SER A 90 -9.89 -16.81 0.80
C SER A 90 -8.57 -16.04 1.01
N GLY A 91 -8.61 -14.88 1.72
CA GLY A 91 -7.42 -14.13 2.05
C GLY A 91 -7.27 -12.84 1.25
N PHE A 92 -6.07 -12.53 0.79
CA PHE A 92 -5.79 -11.30 0.04
C PHE A 92 -4.57 -11.47 -0.87
N MET A 93 -4.45 -10.55 -1.85
CA MET A 93 -3.27 -10.37 -2.68
C MET A 93 -2.66 -9.00 -2.43
N TYR A 94 -1.36 -8.88 -2.65
CA TYR A 94 -0.68 -7.60 -2.77
C TYR A 94 -0.74 -7.15 -4.22
N LEU A 95 -1.11 -5.90 -4.45
CA LEU A 95 -1.06 -5.25 -5.75
C LEU A 95 -0.08 -4.10 -5.66
N ALA A 96 0.94 -4.11 -6.52
CA ALA A 96 1.87 -3.00 -6.68
C ALA A 96 1.77 -2.42 -8.09
N ALA A 97 1.98 -1.11 -8.23
CA ALA A 97 1.99 -0.44 -9.52
C ALA A 97 3.00 0.71 -9.54
N VAL A 98 3.53 1.00 -10.73
CA VAL A 98 4.34 2.19 -11.02
C VAL A 98 3.50 3.15 -11.85
N ILE A 99 3.41 4.40 -11.40
CA ILE A 99 2.63 5.46 -12.05
C ILE A 99 3.52 6.67 -12.38
N ASP A 100 3.35 7.24 -13.57
CA ASP A 100 3.92 8.54 -13.95
C ASP A 100 3.08 9.68 -13.35
N TRP A 101 3.73 10.61 -12.66
CA TRP A 101 3.03 11.68 -11.93
C TRP A 101 2.42 12.74 -12.85
N PHE A 102 3.01 13.00 -14.02
CA PHE A 102 2.47 13.99 -14.92
C PHE A 102 1.23 13.47 -15.66
N SER A 103 1.37 12.33 -16.30
CA SER A 103 0.32 11.75 -17.14
C SER A 103 -0.72 10.91 -16.39
N ARG A 104 -0.41 10.47 -15.16
CA ARG A 104 -1.17 9.45 -14.40
C ARG A 104 -1.15 8.07 -15.06
N TYR A 105 -0.32 7.85 -16.04
CA TYR A 105 -0.19 6.59 -16.76
C TYR A 105 0.40 5.52 -15.85
N VAL A 106 -0.26 4.36 -15.78
CA VAL A 106 0.25 3.19 -15.07
C VAL A 106 1.25 2.50 -15.98
N ILE A 107 2.53 2.60 -15.64
CA ILE A 107 3.65 2.06 -16.42
C ILE A 107 3.67 0.53 -16.32
N ALA A 108 3.60 0.00 -15.11
CA ALA A 108 3.60 -1.42 -14.82
C ALA A 108 2.77 -1.71 -13.56
N TRP A 109 2.30 -2.95 -13.43
CA TRP A 109 1.61 -3.44 -12.23
C TRP A 109 1.83 -4.93 -12.04
N ARG A 110 1.81 -5.39 -10.78
CA ARG A 110 1.97 -6.81 -10.43
C ARG A 110 1.11 -7.21 -9.25
N LEU A 111 0.72 -8.48 -9.22
CA LEU A 111 0.10 -9.16 -8.09
C LEU A 111 1.08 -10.12 -7.44
N SER A 112 1.05 -10.22 -6.11
CA SER A 112 1.79 -11.22 -5.35
C SER A 112 0.96 -11.71 -4.16
N ASN A 113 1.14 -12.95 -3.76
CA ASN A 113 0.61 -13.52 -2.53
C ASN A 113 1.57 -13.36 -1.34
N THR A 114 2.79 -12.88 -1.58
CA THR A 114 3.80 -12.59 -0.57
C THR A 114 4.24 -11.13 -0.65
N LEU A 115 4.69 -10.58 0.48
CA LEU A 115 5.26 -9.24 0.57
C LEU A 115 6.81 -9.32 0.56
N ASP A 116 7.38 -10.18 -0.23
CA ASP A 116 8.83 -10.25 -0.42
C ASP A 116 9.32 -9.14 -1.38
N GLY A 117 10.63 -8.85 -1.36
CA GLY A 117 11.20 -7.80 -2.20
C GLY A 117 11.30 -8.19 -3.68
N SER A 118 11.14 -9.48 -4.03
CA SER A 118 11.38 -9.96 -5.39
C SER A 118 10.33 -9.44 -6.36
N PHE A 119 9.04 -9.47 -5.98
CA PHE A 119 7.98 -8.98 -6.86
C PHE A 119 8.06 -7.46 -7.10
N CYS A 120 8.60 -6.70 -6.12
CA CYS A 120 8.85 -5.26 -6.30
C CYS A 120 10.00 -5.00 -7.27
N LEU A 121 11.06 -5.85 -7.24
CA LEU A 121 12.15 -5.78 -8.21
C LEU A 121 11.70 -6.12 -9.62
N GLU A 122 10.90 -7.17 -9.78
CA GLU A 122 10.34 -7.55 -11.08
C GLU A 122 9.42 -6.45 -11.65
N LEU A 123 8.60 -5.81 -10.78
CA LEU A 123 7.80 -4.66 -11.16
C LEU A 123 8.67 -3.49 -11.62
N LEU A 124 9.76 -3.20 -10.88
CA LEU A 124 10.69 -2.14 -11.23
C LEU A 124 11.39 -2.40 -12.56
N ASP A 125 11.85 -3.63 -12.79
CA ASP A 125 12.51 -4.03 -14.03
C ASP A 125 11.56 -3.89 -15.24
N GLU A 126 10.30 -4.30 -15.08
CA GLU A 126 9.26 -4.14 -16.10
C GLU A 126 8.99 -2.66 -16.40
N ALA A 127 8.94 -1.81 -15.38
CA ALA A 127 8.77 -0.38 -15.55
C ALA A 127 9.99 0.26 -16.25
N LEU A 128 11.21 -0.05 -15.81
CA LEU A 128 12.44 0.48 -16.40
C LEU A 128 12.69 0.01 -17.84
N ALA A 129 12.13 -1.13 -18.25
CA ALA A 129 12.15 -1.58 -19.64
C ALA A 129 11.31 -0.68 -20.57
N GLN A 130 10.31 0.04 -20.03
CA GLN A 130 9.45 0.96 -20.80
C GLN A 130 9.99 2.40 -20.84
N GLY A 131 10.92 2.76 -19.96
CA GLY A 131 11.51 4.10 -19.90
C GLY A 131 12.21 4.36 -18.58
N ARG A 132 12.65 5.60 -18.38
CA ARG A 132 13.35 6.00 -17.15
C ARG A 132 12.80 7.34 -16.66
N PRO A 133 12.41 7.44 -15.37
CA PRO A 133 12.11 8.72 -14.75
C PRO A 133 13.39 9.43 -14.32
N GLU A 134 13.31 10.74 -14.07
CA GLU A 134 14.41 11.47 -13.42
C GLU A 134 14.45 11.14 -11.92
N VAL A 135 13.27 11.05 -11.29
CA VAL A 135 13.11 10.74 -9.87
C VAL A 135 12.12 9.58 -9.71
N PHE A 136 12.47 8.63 -8.88
CA PHE A 136 11.58 7.55 -8.48
C PHE A 136 11.22 7.70 -6.99
N ASN A 137 9.93 7.88 -6.67
CA ASN A 137 9.44 8.12 -5.33
C ASN A 137 8.77 6.87 -4.74
N THR A 138 9.10 6.54 -3.50
CA THR A 138 8.47 5.44 -2.74
C THR A 138 8.24 5.86 -1.29
N ASP A 139 7.50 5.02 -0.54
CA ASP A 139 7.54 5.08 0.91
C ASP A 139 8.86 4.48 1.46
N GLN A 140 9.03 4.53 2.77
CA GLN A 140 10.19 3.92 3.46
C GLN A 140 9.94 2.44 3.82
N GLY A 141 9.13 1.72 3.03
CA GLY A 141 8.89 0.29 3.20
C GLY A 141 10.17 -0.53 3.02
N VAL A 142 10.27 -1.65 3.75
CA VAL A 142 11.46 -2.53 3.71
C VAL A 142 11.77 -3.01 2.29
N GLN A 143 10.76 -3.23 1.47
CA GLN A 143 10.88 -3.66 0.07
C GLN A 143 11.59 -2.63 -0.79
N PHE A 144 11.31 -1.33 -0.54
CA PHE A 144 11.81 -0.21 -1.34
C PHE A 144 13.14 0.34 -0.82
N THR A 145 13.43 0.17 0.49
CA THR A 145 14.72 0.54 1.10
C THR A 145 15.80 -0.52 0.91
N ALA A 146 15.45 -1.70 0.42
CA ALA A 146 16.41 -2.77 0.14
C ALA A 146 17.46 -2.33 -0.88
N ALA A 147 18.74 -2.67 -0.62
CA ALA A 147 19.86 -2.32 -1.49
C ALA A 147 19.68 -2.83 -2.94
N ALA A 148 19.00 -3.96 -3.12
CA ALA A 148 18.68 -4.50 -4.44
C ALA A 148 17.75 -3.57 -5.23
N PHE A 149 16.73 -2.97 -4.58
CA PHE A 149 15.78 -2.06 -5.22
C PHE A 149 16.42 -0.70 -5.53
N THR A 150 17.04 -0.08 -4.51
CA THR A 150 17.68 1.23 -4.67
C THR A 150 18.89 1.18 -5.60
N GLY A 151 19.70 0.10 -5.52
CA GLY A 151 20.83 -0.10 -6.42
C GLY A 151 20.42 -0.28 -7.89
N ARG A 152 19.24 -0.85 -8.15
CA ARG A 152 18.69 -0.96 -9.52
C ARG A 152 18.34 0.41 -10.10
N LEU A 153 17.73 1.29 -9.29
CA LEU A 153 17.43 2.67 -9.67
C LEU A 153 18.70 3.48 -9.88
N GLU A 154 19.67 3.38 -8.95
CA GLU A 154 20.96 4.07 -9.04
C GLU A 154 21.75 3.62 -10.30
N ALA A 155 21.77 2.32 -10.60
CA ALA A 155 22.40 1.77 -11.81
C ALA A 155 21.72 2.25 -13.11
N ALA A 156 20.41 2.55 -13.06
CA ALA A 156 19.67 3.14 -14.15
C ALA A 156 19.84 4.68 -14.27
N GLY A 157 20.60 5.31 -13.34
CA GLY A 157 20.78 6.76 -13.30
C GLY A 157 19.56 7.53 -12.79
N VAL A 158 18.66 6.87 -12.04
CA VAL A 158 17.43 7.43 -11.50
C VAL A 158 17.65 7.90 -10.07
N ALA A 159 17.26 9.13 -9.75
CA ALA A 159 17.34 9.66 -8.40
C ALA A 159 16.26 9.01 -7.50
N VAL A 160 16.67 8.51 -6.33
CA VAL A 160 15.75 7.89 -5.37
C VAL A 160 15.24 8.95 -4.39
N SER A 161 13.92 9.07 -4.31
CA SER A 161 13.21 9.90 -3.34
C SER A 161 12.35 9.02 -2.44
N MET A 162 12.34 9.31 -1.14
CA MET A 162 11.48 8.58 -0.20
C MET A 162 10.68 9.52 0.68
N ASP A 163 9.42 9.19 0.87
CA ASP A 163 8.49 9.96 1.70
C ASP A 163 8.98 10.05 3.15
N GLY A 164 8.82 11.21 3.75
CA GLY A 164 9.10 11.40 5.17
C GLY A 164 8.11 10.62 6.05
N LYS A 165 8.56 10.11 7.20
CA LYS A 165 7.67 9.44 8.17
C LYS A 165 6.45 10.31 8.50
N GLY A 166 5.24 9.78 8.24
CA GLY A 166 3.97 10.42 8.61
C GLY A 166 3.47 11.48 7.62
N ARG A 167 4.01 11.58 6.40
CA ARG A 167 3.56 12.52 5.36
C ARG A 167 2.81 11.78 4.25
N CYS A 168 1.53 11.54 4.48
CA CYS A 168 0.65 10.86 3.50
C CYS A 168 0.40 11.66 2.21
N LEU A 169 0.78 12.93 2.12
CA LEU A 169 0.61 13.73 0.90
C LEU A 169 1.72 13.53 -0.13
N ASP A 170 2.82 12.90 0.26
CA ASP A 170 4.01 12.79 -0.59
C ASP A 170 3.85 11.71 -1.70
N ASN A 171 2.85 10.79 -1.59
CA ASN A 171 2.55 9.78 -2.60
C ASN A 171 1.08 9.76 -3.05
N VAL A 172 0.44 10.93 -3.06
CA VAL A 172 -1.00 11.12 -3.32
C VAL A 172 -1.48 10.54 -4.66
N PHE A 173 -0.60 10.41 -5.66
CA PHE A 173 -1.00 9.94 -6.99
C PHE A 173 -1.27 8.44 -7.03
N VAL A 174 -0.41 7.65 -6.39
CA VAL A 174 -0.64 6.20 -6.30
C VAL A 174 -1.74 5.87 -5.29
N GLU A 175 -1.88 6.64 -4.21
CA GLU A 175 -3.01 6.48 -3.28
C GLU A 175 -4.37 6.72 -3.99
N ARG A 176 -4.45 7.74 -4.86
CA ARG A 176 -5.63 7.98 -5.70
C ARG A 176 -5.86 6.87 -6.71
N LEU A 177 -4.78 6.32 -7.29
CA LEU A 177 -4.89 5.14 -8.16
C LEU A 177 -5.52 3.97 -7.39
N TRP A 178 -5.07 3.69 -6.17
CA TRP A 178 -5.65 2.61 -5.34
C TRP A 178 -7.13 2.81 -5.06
N ARG A 179 -7.53 4.04 -4.73
CA ARG A 179 -8.95 4.35 -4.55
C ARG A 179 -9.71 4.07 -5.84
N THR A 180 -9.22 4.55 -6.96
CA THR A 180 -9.87 4.40 -8.27
C THR A 180 -10.02 2.92 -8.65
N VAL A 181 -8.94 2.14 -8.64
CA VAL A 181 -8.95 0.71 -8.95
C VAL A 181 -9.91 -0.07 -8.03
N LYS A 182 -9.87 0.22 -6.72
CA LYS A 182 -10.72 -0.49 -5.75
C LYS A 182 -12.20 -0.21 -5.97
N TYR A 183 -12.58 1.04 -6.17
CA TYR A 183 -14.00 1.41 -6.27
C TYR A 183 -14.58 1.25 -7.67
N GLU A 184 -13.77 1.32 -8.72
CA GLU A 184 -14.25 1.20 -10.10
C GLU A 184 -14.18 -0.24 -10.64
N ASP A 185 -13.36 -1.11 -10.04
CA ASP A 185 -13.19 -2.48 -10.52
C ASP A 185 -13.30 -3.53 -9.40
N ILE A 186 -12.35 -3.53 -8.44
CA ILE A 186 -12.20 -4.64 -7.48
C ILE A 186 -13.49 -4.87 -6.67
N TYR A 187 -14.03 -3.82 -6.05
CA TYR A 187 -15.24 -3.93 -5.21
C TYR A 187 -16.52 -4.14 -6.01
N LEU A 188 -16.58 -3.61 -7.24
CA LEU A 188 -17.75 -3.80 -8.10
C LEU A 188 -17.81 -5.20 -8.69
N ARG A 189 -16.64 -5.79 -8.99
CA ARG A 189 -16.55 -7.12 -9.59
C ARG A 189 -16.60 -8.24 -8.55
N GLY A 190 -16.11 -7.97 -7.33
CA GLY A 190 -16.12 -8.94 -6.24
C GLY A 190 -15.35 -10.22 -6.59
N TYR A 191 -14.13 -10.09 -7.09
CA TYR A 191 -13.31 -11.24 -7.51
C TYR A 191 -13.12 -12.23 -6.37
N GLU A 192 -13.39 -13.51 -6.62
CA GLU A 192 -13.28 -14.57 -5.63
C GLU A 192 -11.93 -15.28 -5.68
N THR A 193 -11.33 -15.36 -6.87
CA THR A 193 -10.11 -16.13 -7.11
C THR A 193 -8.98 -15.27 -7.70
N VAL A 194 -7.73 -15.71 -7.49
CA VAL A 194 -6.54 -15.05 -8.05
C VAL A 194 -6.57 -14.98 -9.58
N PRO A 195 -6.93 -16.05 -10.32
CA PRO A 195 -7.04 -15.97 -11.77
C PRO A 195 -8.10 -14.98 -12.27
N GLU A 196 -9.22 -14.84 -11.56
CA GLU A 196 -10.25 -13.85 -11.90
C GLU A 196 -9.75 -12.43 -11.69
N LEU A 197 -9.13 -12.16 -10.53
CA LEU A 197 -8.51 -10.88 -10.21
C LEU A 197 -7.44 -10.50 -11.24
N THR A 198 -6.55 -11.44 -11.59
CA THR A 198 -5.49 -11.21 -12.57
C THR A 198 -6.06 -10.83 -13.94
N ARG A 199 -7.06 -11.58 -14.43
CA ARG A 199 -7.74 -11.25 -15.70
C ARG A 199 -8.50 -9.93 -15.62
N GLY A 200 -9.12 -9.64 -14.48
CA GLY A 200 -9.83 -8.39 -14.24
C GLY A 200 -8.92 -7.18 -14.33
N LEU A 201 -7.86 -7.17 -13.55
CA LEU A 201 -6.87 -6.10 -13.57
C LEU A 201 -6.14 -5.99 -14.92
N GLY A 202 -5.89 -7.13 -15.59
CA GLY A 202 -5.36 -7.15 -16.97
C GLY A 202 -6.23 -6.47 -18.00
N ARG A 203 -7.54 -6.33 -17.75
CA ARG A 203 -8.48 -5.52 -18.57
C ARG A 203 -8.59 -4.10 -18.03
N TYR A 204 -8.58 -3.94 -16.71
CA TYR A 204 -8.82 -2.66 -16.08
C TYR A 204 -7.67 -1.66 -16.33
N PHE A 205 -6.40 -2.04 -16.21
CA PHE A 205 -5.29 -1.12 -16.40
C PHE A 205 -5.15 -0.60 -17.84
N PRO A 206 -5.34 -1.40 -18.91
CA PRO A 206 -5.47 -0.86 -20.26
C PRO A 206 -6.65 0.11 -20.40
N PHE A 207 -7.83 -0.21 -19.88
CA PHE A 207 -8.98 0.71 -19.85
C PHE A 207 -8.64 2.01 -19.10
N TYR A 208 -8.02 1.93 -17.90
CA TYR A 208 -7.60 3.09 -17.13
C TYR A 208 -6.64 3.98 -17.92
N ASN A 209 -5.68 3.39 -18.60
CA ASN A 209 -4.68 4.13 -19.36
C ASN A 209 -5.24 4.72 -20.67
N GLU A 210 -6.05 3.98 -21.40
CA GLU A 210 -6.37 4.31 -22.81
C GLU A 210 -7.77 4.86 -23.01
N GLU A 211 -8.72 4.53 -22.15
CA GLU A 211 -10.13 4.86 -22.37
C GLU A 211 -10.71 5.75 -21.26
N ARG A 212 -10.22 5.60 -20.03
CA ARG A 212 -10.77 6.32 -18.88
C ARG A 212 -10.38 7.81 -18.90
N PRO A 213 -11.35 8.77 -18.99
CA PRO A 213 -11.05 10.19 -18.93
C PRO A 213 -10.68 10.60 -17.49
N HIS A 214 -9.68 11.47 -17.37
CA HIS A 214 -9.22 12.01 -16.10
C HIS A 214 -9.54 13.50 -15.96
N GLN A 215 -10.30 13.89 -14.96
CA GLN A 215 -10.64 15.29 -14.71
C GLN A 215 -9.40 16.18 -14.53
N ALA A 216 -8.37 15.69 -13.81
CA ALA A 216 -7.13 16.41 -13.59
C ALA A 216 -6.24 16.52 -14.85
N LEU A 217 -6.64 15.89 -15.96
CA LEU A 217 -5.98 15.93 -17.26
C LEU A 217 -6.91 16.55 -18.32
N ASP A 218 -7.81 17.42 -17.92
CA ASP A 218 -8.83 18.03 -18.80
C ASP A 218 -9.63 16.97 -19.56
N TYR A 219 -10.02 15.90 -18.86
CA TYR A 219 -10.75 14.73 -19.39
C TYR A 219 -10.02 13.95 -20.50
N ARG A 220 -8.74 14.19 -20.71
CA ARG A 220 -7.90 13.33 -21.56
C ARG A 220 -7.55 12.03 -20.82
N THR A 221 -7.20 11.00 -21.57
CA THR A 221 -6.72 9.74 -21.02
C THR A 221 -5.26 9.83 -20.59
N PRO A 222 -4.82 9.07 -19.58
CA PRO A 222 -3.42 8.95 -19.20
C PRO A 222 -2.50 8.62 -20.40
N GLY A 223 -2.92 7.67 -21.24
CA GLY A 223 -2.16 7.23 -22.41
C GLY A 223 -1.99 8.31 -23.47
N ALA A 224 -3.02 9.13 -23.72
CA ALA A 224 -2.91 10.25 -24.65
C ALA A 224 -1.86 11.29 -24.18
N ILE A 225 -1.84 11.59 -22.85
CA ILE A 225 -0.86 12.52 -22.28
C ILE A 225 0.53 11.90 -22.28
N TYR A 226 0.67 10.63 -21.88
CA TYR A 226 1.96 9.93 -21.79
C TYR A 226 2.67 9.89 -23.15
N ARG A 227 1.97 9.43 -24.20
CA ARG A 227 2.53 9.35 -25.56
C ARG A 227 2.82 10.74 -26.17
N GLY A 228 1.91 11.71 -25.95
CA GLY A 228 2.12 13.09 -26.40
C GLY A 228 3.34 13.74 -25.77
N GLY A 229 3.63 13.47 -24.48
CA GLY A 229 4.80 13.95 -23.79
C GLY A 229 6.11 13.29 -24.26
N LEU A 230 6.09 12.00 -24.57
CA LEU A 230 7.25 11.29 -25.11
C LEU A 230 7.60 11.81 -26.51
N ALA A 231 6.61 12.13 -27.36
CA ALA A 231 6.84 12.67 -28.69
C ALA A 231 7.45 14.09 -28.71
N GLN A 232 7.33 14.85 -27.61
CA GLN A 232 7.92 16.18 -27.47
C GLN A 232 9.34 16.15 -26.87
N ALA A 233 9.77 15.02 -26.32
CA ALA A 233 11.08 14.86 -25.69
C ALA A 233 12.17 14.39 -26.68
N HIS A 234 11.80 14.09 -27.92
CA HIS A 234 12.68 13.76 -29.07
C HIS A 234 12.71 14.90 -30.06
#